data_237bcd351e5b2a69702b7847afcc7ee2
#
_entry.id   237bcd351e5b2a69702b7847afcc7ee2
#
_cell.length_a   1.000
_cell.length_b   1.000
_cell.length_c   1.000
_cell.angle_alpha   90.00
_cell.angle_beta   90.00
_cell.angle_gamma   90.00
#
_symmetry.space_group_name_H-M   'P 1'
#
loop_
_entity.id
_entity.type
_entity.pdbx_description
1 polymer ?
#
loop_
_entity_poly.entity_id
_entity_poly.type
_entity_poly.pdbx_seq_one_letter_code
_entity_poly.pdbx_strand_id
1 'polypeptide(L)'
;MARFFLPPSEWAAPAWELRGDEAHHAAKVLRLQQGDSCIVFDGCGRAAHAVVAEPPRSSGVLLVPGEECPPSPPVAHLTLCQAVPKGANMDLIIQKSVELGVSAIVPLVTDRTIVRLNAREAEAKRQKWQRIALAVSYTHLTLPTNREV
;
A
#
# COMPACT_ATOMS: atom_id res chain seq x y z
N MET A 1 -16.22 -1.46 2.04
CA MET A 1 -16.00 -0.37 1.05
C MET A 1 -14.62 -0.59 0.43
N ALA A 2 -14.51 -0.52 -0.90
CA ALA A 2 -13.24 -0.70 -1.62
C ALA A 2 -12.24 0.41 -1.26
N ARG A 3 -10.94 0.12 -1.30
CA ARG A 3 -9.88 1.08 -0.98
C ARG A 3 -8.79 1.03 -2.04
N PHE A 4 -8.26 2.21 -2.40
CA PHE A 4 -7.27 2.37 -3.46
C PHE A 4 -6.17 3.31 -3.03
N PHE A 5 -4.96 3.02 -3.47
CA PHE A 5 -3.82 3.88 -3.25
C PHE A 5 -3.74 4.97 -4.33
N LEU A 6 -3.50 6.20 -3.90
CA LEU A 6 -3.19 7.33 -4.78
C LEU A 6 -1.94 8.04 -4.26
N PRO A 7 -0.89 8.22 -5.07
CA PRO A 7 0.32 8.91 -4.64
C PRO A 7 0.02 10.30 -4.07
N PRO A 8 0.73 10.75 -3.01
CA PRO A 8 0.52 12.08 -2.43
C PRO A 8 0.62 13.23 -3.43
N SER A 9 1.42 13.07 -4.49
CA SER A 9 1.58 14.07 -5.56
C SER A 9 0.30 14.31 -6.38
N GLU A 10 -0.64 13.38 -6.38
CA GLU A 10 -1.88 13.47 -7.16
C GLU A 10 -3.07 13.95 -6.31
N TRP A 11 -2.89 14.11 -5.00
CA TRP A 11 -3.98 14.52 -4.09
C TRP A 11 -4.51 15.94 -4.28
N ALA A 12 -3.68 16.84 -4.79
CA ALA A 12 -4.08 18.22 -5.07
C ALA A 12 -4.90 18.40 -6.36
N ALA A 13 -5.05 17.33 -7.13
CA ALA A 13 -5.79 17.39 -8.38
C ALA A 13 -7.30 17.50 -8.14
N PRO A 14 -8.04 18.23 -8.99
CA PRO A 14 -9.50 18.38 -8.87
C PRO A 14 -10.27 17.08 -9.14
N ALA A 15 -9.64 16.11 -9.80
CA ALA A 15 -10.13 14.76 -10.01
C ALA A 15 -8.97 13.79 -9.82
N TRP A 16 -9.26 12.61 -9.30
CA TRP A 16 -8.26 11.57 -9.10
C TRP A 16 -8.39 10.48 -10.16
N GLU A 17 -7.27 9.94 -10.57
CA GLU A 17 -7.26 8.85 -11.55
C GLU A 17 -6.46 7.66 -11.04
N LEU A 18 -7.14 6.55 -10.82
CA LEU A 18 -6.47 5.27 -10.57
C LEU A 18 -5.88 4.74 -11.87
N ARG A 19 -4.64 4.30 -11.85
CA ARG A 19 -3.91 3.79 -13.01
C ARG A 19 -3.28 2.43 -12.71
N GLY A 20 -2.84 1.73 -13.74
CA GLY A 20 -2.11 0.48 -13.61
C GLY A 20 -2.91 -0.59 -12.84
N ASP A 21 -2.25 -1.17 -11.83
CA ASP A 21 -2.83 -2.26 -11.02
C ASP A 21 -4.07 -1.81 -10.25
N GLU A 22 -4.13 -0.56 -9.80
CA GLU A 22 -5.29 0.00 -9.11
C GLU A 22 -6.53 0.06 -10.02
N ALA A 23 -6.35 0.57 -11.24
CA ALA A 23 -7.44 0.63 -12.21
C ALA A 23 -7.91 -0.77 -12.61
N HIS A 24 -6.96 -1.70 -12.82
CA HIS A 24 -7.29 -3.09 -13.11
C HIS A 24 -8.06 -3.73 -11.95
N HIS A 25 -7.62 -3.52 -10.71
CA HIS A 25 -8.29 -4.03 -9.52
C HIS A 25 -9.73 -3.48 -9.42
N ALA A 26 -9.89 -2.17 -9.55
CA ALA A 26 -11.20 -1.51 -9.49
C ALA A 26 -12.16 -2.03 -10.58
N ALA A 27 -11.69 -2.08 -11.84
CA ALA A 27 -12.54 -2.37 -12.98
C ALA A 27 -12.79 -3.88 -13.17
N LYS A 28 -11.79 -4.74 -12.96
CA LYS A 28 -11.86 -6.18 -13.30
C LYS A 28 -12.10 -7.08 -12.11
N VAL A 29 -11.48 -6.77 -10.97
CA VAL A 29 -11.59 -7.61 -9.77
C VAL A 29 -12.82 -7.21 -8.97
N LEU A 30 -12.94 -5.95 -8.60
CA LEU A 30 -14.06 -5.43 -7.81
C LEU A 30 -15.27 -5.06 -8.65
N ARG A 31 -15.09 -4.86 -9.96
CA ARG A 31 -16.14 -4.54 -10.93
C ARG A 31 -16.99 -3.34 -10.51
N LEU A 32 -16.32 -2.30 -10.03
CA LEU A 32 -16.98 -1.06 -9.65
C LEU A 32 -17.78 -0.48 -10.83
N GLN A 33 -18.83 0.21 -10.50
CA GLN A 33 -19.69 0.92 -11.43
C GLN A 33 -19.58 2.42 -11.24
N GLN A 34 -19.99 3.21 -12.23
CA GLN A 34 -20.17 4.64 -12.07
C GLN A 34 -21.14 4.91 -10.92
N GLY A 35 -20.76 5.84 -10.04
CA GLY A 35 -21.50 6.19 -8.83
C GLY A 35 -21.14 5.37 -7.58
N ASP A 36 -20.35 4.30 -7.73
CA ASP A 36 -19.88 3.53 -6.57
C ASP A 36 -18.94 4.36 -5.71
N SER A 37 -19.07 4.20 -4.39
CA SER A 37 -18.22 4.86 -3.41
C SER A 37 -17.03 3.98 -3.04
N CYS A 38 -15.88 4.62 -2.88
CA CYS A 38 -14.65 3.97 -2.41
C CYS A 38 -13.92 4.90 -1.42
N ILE A 39 -12.85 4.40 -0.83
CA ILE A 39 -11.90 5.20 -0.05
C ILE A 39 -10.59 5.23 -0.83
N VAL A 40 -9.99 6.40 -0.91
CA VAL A 40 -8.64 6.60 -1.44
C VAL A 40 -7.72 6.97 -0.29
N PHE A 41 -6.48 6.46 -0.29
CA PHE A 41 -5.48 6.77 0.72
C PHE A 41 -4.10 7.00 0.10
N ASP A 42 -3.26 7.81 0.77
CA ASP A 42 -1.96 8.22 0.24
C ASP A 42 -0.76 7.44 0.80
N GLY A 43 -1.00 6.52 1.73
CA GLY A 43 0.06 5.81 2.44
C GLY A 43 0.84 6.66 3.46
N CYS A 44 0.47 7.92 3.64
CA CYS A 44 1.08 8.86 4.59
C CYS A 44 0.13 9.26 5.73
N GLY A 45 -1.01 8.58 5.82
CA GLY A 45 -2.00 8.80 6.88
C GLY A 45 -3.24 9.56 6.45
N ARG A 46 -3.32 10.05 5.22
CA ARG A 46 -4.52 10.69 4.66
C ARG A 46 -5.39 9.64 3.98
N ALA A 47 -6.67 9.76 4.18
CA ALA A 47 -7.68 9.01 3.46
C ALA A 47 -8.89 9.91 3.18
N ALA A 48 -9.60 9.65 2.09
CA ALA A 48 -10.81 10.38 1.77
C ALA A 48 -11.81 9.47 1.04
N HIS A 49 -13.06 9.82 1.15
CA HIS A 49 -14.11 9.24 0.33
C HIS A 49 -13.94 9.70 -1.11
N ALA A 50 -14.30 8.84 -2.05
CA ALA A 50 -14.34 9.18 -3.46
C ALA A 50 -15.49 8.42 -4.14
N VAL A 51 -15.95 8.96 -5.25
CA VAL A 51 -17.02 8.35 -6.06
C VAL A 51 -16.49 8.13 -7.48
N VAL A 52 -16.79 6.99 -8.06
CA VAL A 52 -16.44 6.65 -9.44
C VAL A 52 -17.22 7.57 -10.39
N ALA A 53 -16.49 8.42 -11.13
CA ALA A 53 -17.07 9.47 -11.97
C ALA A 53 -17.64 8.94 -13.27
N GLU A 54 -16.98 7.92 -13.87
CA GLU A 54 -17.30 7.36 -15.17
C GLU A 54 -17.23 5.82 -15.13
N PRO A 55 -17.81 5.12 -16.12
CA PRO A 55 -17.66 3.67 -16.20
C PRO A 55 -16.19 3.24 -16.18
N PRO A 56 -15.77 2.43 -15.19
CA PRO A 56 -14.36 2.06 -14.99
C PRO A 56 -13.76 1.33 -16.18
N ARG A 57 -12.52 1.67 -16.52
CA ARG A 57 -11.72 0.98 -17.53
C ARG A 57 -10.44 0.45 -16.90
N SER A 58 -9.91 -0.65 -17.42
CA SER A 58 -8.64 -1.20 -16.91
C SER A 58 -7.44 -0.27 -17.16
N SER A 59 -7.57 0.69 -18.06
CA SER A 59 -6.56 1.70 -18.37
C SER A 59 -6.58 2.88 -17.39
N GLY A 60 -7.71 3.12 -16.72
CA GLY A 60 -7.88 4.22 -15.77
C GLY A 60 -9.29 4.25 -15.20
N VAL A 61 -9.40 4.65 -13.95
CA VAL A 61 -10.67 4.88 -13.26
C VAL A 61 -10.66 6.29 -12.69
N LEU A 62 -11.56 7.12 -13.19
CA LEU A 62 -11.71 8.49 -12.75
C LEU A 62 -12.57 8.55 -11.50
N LEU A 63 -12.10 9.27 -10.49
CA LEU A 63 -12.76 9.46 -9.21
C LEU A 63 -13.01 10.94 -8.94
N VAL A 64 -14.16 11.23 -8.39
CA VAL A 64 -14.45 12.55 -7.80
C VAL A 64 -14.05 12.49 -6.32
N PRO A 65 -13.11 13.34 -5.87
CA PRO A 65 -12.77 13.48 -4.46
C PRO A 65 -13.98 13.90 -3.63
N GLY A 66 -14.13 13.28 -2.46
CA GLY A 66 -15.13 13.63 -1.46
C GLY A 66 -14.48 14.12 -0.16
N GLU A 67 -15.18 13.92 0.93
CA GLU A 67 -14.75 14.36 2.25
C GLU A 67 -13.55 13.54 2.75
N GLU A 68 -12.55 14.22 3.34
CA GLU A 68 -11.43 13.53 3.99
C GLU A 68 -11.94 12.72 5.21
N CYS A 69 -11.45 11.50 5.32
CA CYS A 69 -11.70 10.67 6.49
C CYS A 69 -10.95 11.25 7.69
N PRO A 70 -11.55 11.27 8.89
CA PRO A 70 -10.83 11.71 10.07
C PRO A 70 -9.57 10.85 10.26
N PRO A 71 -8.43 11.45 10.60
CA PRO A 71 -7.21 10.71 10.83
C PRO A 71 -7.39 9.74 11.99
N SER A 72 -7.02 8.48 11.79
CA SER A 72 -6.92 7.49 12.86
C SER A 72 -5.45 7.31 13.18
N PRO A 73 -4.90 8.08 14.13
CA PRO A 73 -3.48 7.97 14.47
C PRO A 73 -3.18 6.56 15.01
N PRO A 74 -2.04 5.98 14.67
CA PRO A 74 -1.63 4.72 15.25
C PRO A 74 -1.45 4.87 16.77
N VAL A 75 -1.83 3.84 17.53
CA VAL A 75 -1.69 3.82 18.99
C VAL A 75 -0.21 3.87 19.39
N ALA A 76 0.69 3.35 18.54
CA ALA A 76 2.13 3.39 18.72
C ALA A 76 2.84 3.28 17.36
N HIS A 77 4.02 3.88 17.26
CA HIS A 77 4.92 3.69 16.13
C HIS A 77 5.88 2.53 16.42
N LEU A 78 5.66 1.42 15.75
CA LEU A 78 6.49 0.22 15.89
C LEU A 78 7.38 0.04 14.66
N THR A 79 8.68 -0.10 14.87
CA THR A 79 9.64 -0.46 13.84
C THR A 79 10.15 -1.87 14.08
N LEU A 80 9.93 -2.76 13.12
CA LEU A 80 10.48 -4.12 13.14
C LEU A 80 11.85 -4.15 12.47
N CYS A 81 12.90 -4.41 13.23
CA CYS A 81 14.24 -4.69 12.72
C CYS A 81 14.40 -6.21 12.56
N GLN A 82 14.36 -6.71 11.32
CA GLN A 82 14.32 -8.14 11.02
C GLN A 82 15.54 -8.59 10.24
N ALA A 83 16.32 -9.53 10.78
CA ALA A 83 17.37 -10.18 10.01
C ALA A 83 16.77 -10.98 8.86
N VAL A 84 17.31 -10.81 7.64
CA VAL A 84 16.77 -11.45 6.44
C VAL A 84 16.87 -12.98 6.57
N PRO A 85 15.75 -13.70 6.67
CA PRO A 85 15.76 -15.15 6.78
C PRO A 85 16.05 -15.81 5.43
N LYS A 86 16.43 -17.08 5.47
CA LYS A 86 16.58 -17.92 4.28
C LYS A 86 15.21 -18.23 3.65
N GLY A 87 15.17 -18.28 2.33
CA GLY A 87 13.95 -18.64 1.58
C GLY A 87 12.93 -17.50 1.50
N ALA A 88 11.64 -17.84 1.51
CA ALA A 88 10.53 -16.90 1.32
C ALA A 88 9.90 -16.40 2.64
N ASN A 89 10.48 -16.74 3.80
CA ASN A 89 9.90 -16.40 5.10
C ASN A 89 9.77 -14.89 5.33
N MET A 90 10.63 -14.08 4.70
CA MET A 90 10.53 -12.62 4.79
C MET A 90 9.20 -12.10 4.24
N ASP A 91 8.67 -12.71 3.19
CA ASP A 91 7.38 -12.32 2.59
C ASP A 91 6.24 -12.48 3.62
N LEU A 92 6.23 -13.60 4.36
CA LEU A 92 5.26 -13.85 5.42
C LEU A 92 5.43 -12.90 6.61
N ILE A 93 6.68 -12.63 7.01
CA ILE A 93 6.99 -11.69 8.08
C ILE A 93 6.44 -10.31 7.74
N ILE A 94 6.69 -9.81 6.53
CA ILE A 94 6.20 -8.51 6.08
C ILE A 94 4.66 -8.50 6.09
N GLN A 95 4.04 -9.51 5.51
CA GLN A 95 2.58 -9.62 5.49
C GLN A 95 2.00 -9.52 6.91
N LYS A 96 2.49 -10.34 7.84
CA LYS A 96 1.97 -10.37 9.21
C LYS A 96 2.31 -9.12 10.02
N SER A 97 3.47 -8.52 9.78
CA SER A 97 3.85 -7.27 10.43
C SER A 97 2.94 -6.12 10.01
N VAL A 98 2.63 -6.03 8.73
CA VAL A 98 1.69 -5.00 8.21
C VAL A 98 0.28 -5.24 8.76
N GLU A 99 -0.19 -6.48 8.79
CA GLU A 99 -1.49 -6.84 9.40
C GLU A 99 -1.58 -6.44 10.88
N LEU A 100 -0.45 -6.52 11.61
CA LEU A 100 -0.35 -6.18 13.04
C LEU A 100 -0.08 -4.69 13.31
N GLY A 101 0.14 -3.89 12.28
CA GLY A 101 0.28 -2.46 12.47
C GLY A 101 1.69 -1.94 12.65
N VAL A 102 2.68 -2.66 12.18
CA VAL A 102 4.05 -2.16 12.18
C VAL A 102 4.17 -0.95 11.25
N SER A 103 4.76 0.14 11.77
CA SER A 103 4.91 1.39 11.02
C SER A 103 6.08 1.35 10.04
N ALA A 104 7.13 0.59 10.37
CA ALA A 104 8.30 0.43 9.51
C ALA A 104 8.92 -0.97 9.67
N ILE A 105 9.51 -1.48 8.59
CA ILE A 105 10.28 -2.73 8.61
C ILE A 105 11.67 -2.43 8.07
N VAL A 106 12.69 -2.73 8.86
CA VAL A 106 14.10 -2.55 8.52
C VAL A 106 14.74 -3.93 8.34
N PRO A 107 14.99 -4.37 7.10
CA PRO A 107 15.72 -5.61 6.84
C PRO A 107 17.18 -5.48 7.27
N LEU A 108 17.66 -6.40 8.07
CA LEU A 108 19.04 -6.43 8.56
C LEU A 108 19.84 -7.54 7.90
N VAL A 109 21.07 -7.23 7.50
CA VAL A 109 22.10 -8.23 7.19
C VAL A 109 23.11 -8.19 8.32
N THR A 110 23.16 -9.25 9.12
CA THR A 110 24.07 -9.38 10.27
C THR A 110 25.15 -10.41 9.97
N ASP A 111 26.17 -10.49 10.80
CA ASP A 111 27.29 -11.45 10.65
C ASP A 111 26.80 -12.90 10.61
N ARG A 112 25.71 -13.19 11.31
CA ARG A 112 25.10 -14.54 11.39
C ARG A 112 24.01 -14.78 10.33
N THR A 113 23.70 -13.78 9.49
CA THR A 113 22.73 -13.93 8.41
C THR A 113 23.35 -14.79 7.31
N ILE A 114 22.71 -15.91 6.98
CA ILE A 114 23.16 -16.83 5.91
C ILE A 114 23.01 -16.17 4.53
N VAL A 115 22.01 -15.34 4.37
CA VAL A 115 21.70 -14.65 3.12
C VAL A 115 22.70 -13.51 2.90
N ARG A 116 23.48 -13.61 1.83
CA ARG A 116 24.37 -12.54 1.37
C ARG A 116 23.74 -11.89 0.13
N LEU A 117 23.58 -10.58 0.15
CA LEU A 117 22.99 -9.83 -0.95
C LEU A 117 24.00 -8.80 -1.45
N ASN A 118 24.18 -8.76 -2.76
CA ASN A 118 24.80 -7.60 -3.39
C ASN A 118 23.78 -6.44 -3.50
N ALA A 119 24.25 -5.24 -3.83
CA ALA A 119 23.40 -4.05 -3.89
C ALA A 119 22.19 -4.20 -4.83
N ARG A 120 22.39 -4.86 -5.99
CA ARG A 120 21.30 -5.08 -6.97
C ARG A 120 20.24 -6.05 -6.45
N GLU A 121 20.68 -7.14 -5.82
CA GLU A 121 19.78 -8.12 -5.22
C GLU A 121 19.02 -7.54 -4.03
N ALA A 122 19.68 -6.74 -3.19
CA ALA A 122 19.05 -6.06 -2.08
C ALA A 122 17.93 -5.12 -2.56
N GLU A 123 18.20 -4.32 -3.60
CA GLU A 123 17.20 -3.42 -4.18
C GLU A 123 16.04 -4.18 -4.81
N ALA A 124 16.29 -5.26 -5.55
CA ALA A 124 15.23 -6.08 -6.13
C ALA A 124 14.33 -6.71 -5.03
N LYS A 125 14.93 -7.17 -3.93
CA LYS A 125 14.18 -7.71 -2.78
C LYS A 125 13.39 -6.60 -2.08
N ARG A 126 13.99 -5.44 -1.87
CA ARG A 126 13.30 -4.28 -1.29
C ARG A 126 12.04 -3.92 -2.08
N GLN A 127 12.15 -3.82 -3.40
CA GLN A 127 10.99 -3.53 -4.27
C GLN A 127 9.93 -4.62 -4.21
N LYS A 128 10.32 -5.89 -4.14
CA LYS A 128 9.37 -7.00 -3.96
C LYS A 128 8.63 -6.87 -2.63
N TRP A 129 9.35 -6.66 -1.54
CA TRP A 129 8.79 -6.53 -0.19
C TRP A 129 7.89 -5.31 -0.05
N GLN A 130 8.27 -4.19 -0.69
CA GLN A 130 7.42 -3.00 -0.74
C GLN A 130 6.06 -3.30 -1.41
N ARG A 131 6.06 -4.06 -2.51
CA ARG A 131 4.81 -4.46 -3.17
C ARG A 131 3.95 -5.35 -2.27
N ILE A 132 4.55 -6.28 -1.52
CA ILE A 132 3.82 -7.11 -0.58
C ILE A 132 3.19 -6.24 0.53
N ALA A 133 3.96 -5.33 1.12
CA ALA A 133 3.47 -4.43 2.16
C ALA A 133 2.29 -3.58 1.67
N LEU A 134 2.39 -3.02 0.46
CA LEU A 134 1.30 -2.27 -0.16
C LEU A 134 0.06 -3.15 -0.37
N ALA A 135 0.21 -4.32 -0.98
CA ALA A 135 -0.91 -5.22 -1.25
C ALA A 135 -1.66 -5.63 0.03
N VAL A 136 -0.92 -5.86 1.12
CA VAL A 136 -1.53 -6.19 2.43
C VAL A 136 -2.26 -4.97 3.01
N SER A 137 -1.72 -3.77 2.86
CA SER A 137 -2.35 -2.54 3.37
C SER A 137 -3.67 -2.22 2.66
N TYR A 138 -3.89 -2.70 1.44
CA TYR A 138 -5.18 -2.59 0.75
C TYR A 138 -6.28 -3.42 1.42
N THR A 139 -5.93 -4.54 2.03
CA THR A 139 -6.89 -5.45 2.68
C THR A 139 -7.12 -5.12 4.15
N HIS A 140 -6.10 -4.58 4.84
CA HIS A 140 -6.10 -4.24 6.27
C HIS A 140 -5.83 -2.75 6.51
N LEU A 141 -6.61 -2.07 6.60
CA LEU A 141 -7.35 -0.84 6.55
C LEU A 141 -6.96 0.36 7.40
N THR A 142 -5.97 0.36 8.28
CA THR A 142 -5.79 1.43 9.27
C THR A 142 -4.35 1.89 9.48
N LEU A 143 -3.42 1.49 8.64
CA LEU A 143 -2.01 1.74 8.90
C LEU A 143 -1.40 2.66 7.85
N PRO A 144 -0.77 3.76 8.28
CA PRO A 144 0.16 4.45 7.41
C PRO A 144 1.29 3.47 7.08
N THR A 145 1.32 2.96 5.85
CA THR A 145 2.49 2.24 5.37
C THR A 145 3.59 3.25 5.14
N ASN A 146 4.47 3.39 6.12
CA ASN A 146 5.70 4.13 5.90
C ASN A 146 6.49 3.44 4.78
N ARG A 147 7.00 4.25 3.86
CA ARG A 147 7.75 3.81 2.67
C ARG A 147 9.12 3.18 2.98
N GLU A 148 9.45 2.91 4.23
CA GLU A 148 10.73 2.36 4.64
C GLU A 148 10.62 0.85 4.86
N VAL A 149 10.92 0.11 3.80
CA VAL A 149 11.27 -1.32 3.83
C VAL A 149 12.74 -1.46 3.52
#